data_0e98a8f0b02e9077cc5d1552386370ef
#
_entry.id   0e98a8f0b02e9077cc5d1552386370ef
#
_cell.length_a   1.000
_cell.length_b   1.000
_cell.length_c   1.000
_cell.angle_alpha   90.00
_cell.angle_beta   90.00
_cell.angle_gamma   90.00
#
_symmetry.space_group_name_H-M   'P 1'
#
loop_
_entity.id
_entity.type
_entity.pdbx_description
1 polymer ?
#
loop_
_entity_poly.entity_id
_entity_poly.type
_entity_poly.pdbx_seq_one_letter_code
_entity_poly.pdbx_strand_id
1 'polypeptide(L)'
;MQYNVCIVVAAIAVLWEISSAATAQQRSSTEQPIAANPASNPDQELGRRFIIKAENLPPPKSGPVAASRSLVIPYAGQAPRVMEGFTATPFITGLEHPRRLLVLPNNDVIVAEQKTGYLTLLRDQDGDGKADYIQRYADDFKAPYGLAYREGFVLVADQEGIWRVPHVSGAVRAGRPDQPKITDVPPEQRKSVLAAYGQEMITQKGVFGVVAGHQNRHLAIDPKTGALFVGVGSAGNIGVEPEVKASIQRFEADGSNQTTFASGMRNPTTLAFHPTTGELYVGVQERDGLGDNLPPDYLTRVEKGAFYGWPYAYIGPNPQPGFAHRAPEKVKAAIVPDVLFQPHSSVLDLVFYDGEQFPAEYRGDAFVALKGSWNRSEPTGYKVVRVRFKDGRPEGSYENFVTGFWVSGQHRAEVWGRPAALAVMKDGSLLIADDTGGTIWRLSYTGPKDRASDRETTTGATQR
;
A
#
# COMPACT_ATOMS: atom_id res chain seq x y z
N MET A 1 -36.28 57.48 30.08
CA MET A 1 -37.24 56.85 30.98
C MET A 1 -36.82 55.46 31.25
N GLN A 2 -36.47 55.22 32.49
CA GLN A 2 -36.04 53.94 33.06
C GLN A 2 -37.23 53.00 33.19
N TYR A 3 -36.98 51.69 33.09
CA TYR A 3 -37.50 50.72 34.07
C TYR A 3 -36.61 49.40 33.98
N ASN A 4 -35.91 49.20 35.09
CA ASN A 4 -35.31 47.94 35.51
C ASN A 4 -36.40 46.96 36.00
N VAL A 5 -36.35 45.71 35.68
CA VAL A 5 -37.00 44.62 36.39
C VAL A 5 -36.01 43.54 36.71
N CYS A 6 -35.62 43.41 37.96
CA CYS A 6 -34.97 42.24 38.54
C CYS A 6 -36.01 41.15 38.76
N ILE A 7 -35.71 39.92 38.36
CA ILE A 7 -36.43 38.74 38.84
C ILE A 7 -35.43 37.83 39.55
N VAL A 8 -35.67 37.64 40.83
CA VAL A 8 -35.06 36.71 41.75
C VAL A 8 -35.75 35.35 41.53
N VAL A 9 -35.01 34.28 41.26
CA VAL A 9 -35.55 32.91 41.30
C VAL A 9 -34.92 32.16 42.46
N ALA A 10 -35.79 31.81 43.40
CA ALA A 10 -35.48 31.04 44.59
C ALA A 10 -35.30 29.55 44.26
N ALA A 11 -34.28 28.93 44.84
CA ALA A 11 -34.06 27.51 44.82
C ALA A 11 -35.02 26.79 45.77
N ILE A 12 -35.68 25.73 45.29
CA ILE A 12 -36.37 24.76 46.15
C ILE A 12 -35.70 23.42 45.88
N ALA A 13 -34.97 22.92 46.88
CA ALA A 13 -34.49 21.56 46.98
C ALA A 13 -35.62 20.68 47.52
N VAL A 14 -35.97 19.63 46.78
CA VAL A 14 -36.80 18.55 47.29
C VAL A 14 -35.99 17.26 47.20
N LEU A 15 -35.58 16.79 48.38
CA LEU A 15 -35.05 15.46 48.62
C LEU A 15 -36.17 14.44 48.45
N TRP A 16 -35.99 13.47 47.56
CA TRP A 16 -36.73 12.20 47.63
C TRP A 16 -35.71 11.08 47.59
N GLU A 17 -35.51 10.46 48.75
CA GLU A 17 -34.93 9.12 48.87
C GLU A 17 -35.97 8.11 48.41
N ILE A 18 -35.66 7.35 47.38
CA ILE A 18 -36.29 6.05 47.12
C ILE A 18 -35.17 5.04 46.98
N SER A 19 -35.01 4.27 48.04
CA SER A 19 -34.27 3.03 48.08
C SER A 19 -34.97 2.00 47.18
N SER A 20 -34.31 1.55 46.12
CA SER A 20 -34.64 0.29 45.47
C SER A 20 -33.35 -0.47 45.15
N ALA A 21 -33.09 -1.48 45.97
CA ALA A 21 -32.07 -2.46 45.73
C ALA A 21 -32.43 -3.23 44.43
N ALA A 22 -31.81 -2.81 43.32
CA ALA A 22 -31.78 -3.64 42.10
C ALA A 22 -30.56 -4.52 42.16
N THR A 23 -30.77 -5.79 42.43
CA THR A 23 -29.80 -6.87 42.30
C THR A 23 -29.26 -6.87 40.88
N ALA A 24 -28.02 -6.39 40.68
CA ALA A 24 -27.29 -6.55 39.44
C ALA A 24 -26.93 -8.02 39.29
N GLN A 25 -27.74 -8.75 38.54
CA GLN A 25 -27.40 -10.08 38.05
C GLN A 25 -26.25 -9.93 37.05
N GLN A 26 -25.03 -10.18 37.52
CA GLN A 26 -23.85 -10.38 36.68
C GLN A 26 -24.14 -11.56 35.73
N ARG A 27 -24.58 -11.25 34.52
CA ARG A 27 -24.45 -12.22 33.41
C ARG A 27 -22.98 -12.29 33.07
N SER A 28 -22.29 -13.32 33.57
CA SER A 28 -21.01 -13.74 33.03
C SER A 28 -21.29 -14.36 31.65
N SER A 29 -21.27 -13.54 30.63
CA SER A 29 -21.12 -14.02 29.25
C SER A 29 -19.65 -14.37 29.05
N THR A 30 -19.24 -15.53 29.45
CA THR A 30 -18.09 -16.21 28.85
C THR A 30 -18.50 -16.66 27.45
N GLU A 31 -18.72 -15.71 26.55
CA GLU A 31 -18.60 -15.98 25.12
C GLU A 31 -17.10 -16.14 24.85
N GLN A 32 -16.65 -17.38 24.84
CA GLN A 32 -15.38 -17.72 24.20
C GLN A 32 -15.46 -17.18 22.77
N PRO A 33 -14.41 -16.50 22.27
CA PRO A 33 -14.36 -16.12 20.87
C PRO A 33 -14.55 -17.41 20.07
N ILE A 34 -15.59 -17.45 19.25
CA ILE A 34 -15.78 -18.52 18.28
C ILE A 34 -14.53 -18.48 17.43
N ALA A 35 -13.65 -19.44 17.62
CA ALA A 35 -12.52 -19.69 16.74
C ALA A 35 -13.13 -20.07 15.39
N ALA A 36 -13.42 -19.07 14.57
CA ALA A 36 -13.84 -19.29 13.21
C ALA A 36 -12.75 -20.14 12.55
N ASN A 37 -13.13 -21.31 12.06
CA ASN A 37 -12.20 -22.19 11.38
C ASN A 37 -11.79 -21.51 10.04
N PRO A 38 -10.63 -20.86 9.97
CA PRO A 38 -10.21 -20.12 8.77
C PRO A 38 -9.90 -21.03 7.59
N ALA A 39 -9.92 -22.35 7.79
CA ALA A 39 -9.67 -23.35 6.75
C ALA A 39 -10.80 -23.46 5.71
N SER A 40 -11.95 -22.81 5.91
CA SER A 40 -13.12 -22.96 5.02
C SER A 40 -13.26 -21.84 3.96
N ASN A 41 -12.39 -20.82 3.95
CA ASN A 41 -12.43 -19.76 2.95
C ASN A 41 -11.41 -20.00 1.83
N PRO A 42 -11.87 -20.50 0.66
CA PRO A 42 -10.95 -20.79 -0.44
C PRO A 42 -10.17 -19.57 -0.94
N ASP A 43 -10.70 -18.35 -0.79
CA ASP A 43 -10.00 -17.12 -1.17
C ASP A 43 -8.74 -16.86 -0.33
N GLN A 44 -8.68 -17.44 0.87
CA GLN A 44 -7.59 -17.29 1.84
C GLN A 44 -6.70 -18.55 1.96
N GLU A 45 -6.85 -19.54 1.10
CA GLU A 45 -6.02 -20.73 1.08
C GLU A 45 -4.60 -20.38 0.62
N LEU A 46 -3.57 -20.74 1.41
CA LEU A 46 -2.17 -20.52 1.07
C LEU A 46 -1.75 -21.34 -0.16
N GLY A 47 -0.95 -20.76 -1.05
CA GLY A 47 -0.51 -21.40 -2.28
C GLY A 47 -1.59 -21.51 -3.36
N ARG A 48 -2.84 -21.12 -3.08
CA ARG A 48 -3.88 -21.11 -4.10
C ARG A 48 -3.51 -20.16 -5.23
N ARG A 49 -3.53 -20.70 -6.46
CA ARG A 49 -3.21 -19.96 -7.69
C ARG A 49 -4.48 -19.43 -8.35
N PHE A 50 -4.41 -18.21 -8.86
CA PHE A 50 -5.48 -17.53 -9.59
C PHE A 50 -4.99 -17.15 -10.98
N ILE A 51 -5.84 -17.39 -11.97
CA ILE A 51 -5.64 -16.99 -13.36
C ILE A 51 -6.91 -16.29 -13.82
N ILE A 52 -6.81 -15.00 -14.13
CA ILE A 52 -7.91 -14.21 -14.68
C ILE A 52 -7.48 -13.73 -16.06
N LYS A 53 -8.31 -13.96 -17.06
CA LYS A 53 -7.98 -13.64 -18.44
C LYS A 53 -8.92 -12.56 -18.97
N ALA A 54 -8.38 -11.60 -19.71
CA ALA A 54 -9.13 -10.48 -20.23
C ALA A 54 -10.28 -10.90 -21.16
N GLU A 55 -10.10 -11.99 -21.92
CA GLU A 55 -11.13 -12.54 -22.81
C GLU A 55 -12.30 -13.22 -22.10
N ASN A 56 -12.16 -13.54 -20.81
CA ASN A 56 -13.18 -14.21 -20.01
C ASN A 56 -13.91 -13.28 -19.05
N LEU A 57 -13.75 -11.97 -19.18
CA LEU A 57 -14.42 -11.01 -18.32
C LEU A 57 -15.93 -10.96 -18.58
N PRO A 58 -16.77 -10.86 -17.53
CA PRO A 58 -18.20 -10.79 -17.70
C PRO A 58 -18.62 -9.44 -18.31
N PRO A 59 -19.80 -9.33 -18.89
CA PRO A 59 -20.35 -8.04 -19.32
C PRO A 59 -20.53 -7.06 -18.14
N PRO A 60 -20.40 -5.74 -18.39
CA PRO A 60 -20.68 -4.73 -17.35
C PRO A 60 -22.09 -4.88 -16.76
N LYS A 61 -22.18 -4.79 -15.43
CA LYS A 61 -23.43 -4.89 -14.66
C LYS A 61 -24.13 -6.27 -14.75
N SER A 62 -23.40 -7.33 -15.07
CA SER A 62 -23.93 -8.71 -15.07
C SER A 62 -24.03 -9.32 -13.67
N GLY A 63 -23.55 -8.65 -12.63
CA GLY A 63 -23.59 -9.09 -11.22
C GLY A 63 -23.94 -7.95 -10.27
N PRO A 64 -23.99 -8.23 -8.97
CA PRO A 64 -24.30 -7.23 -7.95
C PRO A 64 -23.35 -6.03 -8.02
N VAL A 65 -23.84 -4.88 -7.59
CA VAL A 65 -23.03 -3.70 -7.26
C VAL A 65 -23.25 -3.43 -5.78
N ALA A 66 -22.28 -3.79 -4.97
CA ALA A 66 -22.39 -3.73 -3.52
C ALA A 66 -21.43 -2.70 -2.90
N ALA A 67 -21.74 -2.27 -1.68
CA ALA A 67 -20.81 -1.56 -0.80
C ALA A 67 -20.76 -2.35 0.53
N SER A 68 -19.69 -3.10 0.72
CA SER A 68 -19.52 -3.98 1.87
C SER A 68 -18.14 -3.76 2.51
N ARG A 69 -18.01 -2.63 3.23
CA ARG A 69 -16.77 -2.32 3.97
C ARG A 69 -16.53 -3.37 5.03
N SER A 70 -15.30 -3.84 5.13
CA SER A 70 -14.91 -4.78 6.18
C SER A 70 -15.22 -4.24 7.57
N LEU A 71 -15.59 -5.14 8.48
CA LEU A 71 -15.68 -4.87 9.90
C LEU A 71 -14.31 -5.10 10.52
N VAL A 72 -13.76 -4.06 11.14
CA VAL A 72 -12.51 -4.19 11.90
C VAL A 72 -12.84 -4.75 13.27
N ILE A 73 -12.31 -5.92 13.56
CA ILE A 73 -12.42 -6.57 14.87
C ILE A 73 -11.19 -6.29 15.72
N PRO A 74 -11.29 -6.33 17.05
CA PRO A 74 -10.15 -6.14 17.92
C PRO A 74 -9.02 -7.13 17.64
N TYR A 75 -7.79 -6.65 17.70
CA TYR A 75 -6.61 -7.50 17.70
C TYR A 75 -6.53 -8.26 19.03
N ALA A 76 -6.45 -9.58 18.96
CA ALA A 76 -6.41 -10.48 20.12
C ALA A 76 -5.22 -11.46 20.03
N GLY A 77 -4.07 -10.98 19.52
CA GLY A 77 -2.87 -11.80 19.39
C GLY A 77 -2.82 -12.66 18.12
N GLN A 78 -3.69 -12.38 17.12
CA GLN A 78 -3.63 -13.07 15.83
C GLN A 78 -2.31 -12.77 15.10
N ALA A 79 -1.86 -13.72 14.28
CA ALA A 79 -0.76 -13.53 13.36
C ALA A 79 -1.19 -13.84 11.91
N PRO A 80 -0.55 -13.24 10.91
CA PRO A 80 -0.74 -13.66 9.54
C PRO A 80 -0.42 -15.15 9.36
N ARG A 81 -1.19 -15.84 8.51
CA ARG A 81 -0.86 -17.18 8.06
C ARG A 81 0.11 -17.10 6.90
N VAL A 82 1.12 -17.93 6.91
CA VAL A 82 2.24 -17.92 5.97
C VAL A 82 2.50 -19.30 5.40
N MET A 83 3.21 -19.38 4.29
CA MET A 83 3.64 -20.64 3.67
C MET A 83 4.56 -21.43 4.61
N GLU A 84 4.63 -22.74 4.40
CA GLU A 84 5.56 -23.63 5.14
C GLU A 84 7.00 -23.13 5.03
N GLY A 85 7.74 -23.19 6.13
CA GLY A 85 9.11 -22.69 6.24
C GLY A 85 9.21 -21.18 6.53
N PHE A 86 8.09 -20.45 6.50
CA PHE A 86 8.06 -19.03 6.87
C PHE A 86 7.49 -18.82 8.28
N THR A 87 7.90 -17.73 8.91
CA THR A 87 7.35 -17.23 10.17
C THR A 87 7.01 -15.75 10.04
N ALA A 88 5.90 -15.33 10.64
CA ALA A 88 5.51 -13.91 10.72
C ALA A 88 5.53 -13.47 12.19
N THR A 89 6.34 -12.46 12.50
CA THR A 89 6.45 -11.85 13.82
C THR A 89 6.15 -10.36 13.76
N PRO A 90 5.61 -9.73 14.81
CA PRO A 90 5.50 -8.28 14.86
C PRO A 90 6.91 -7.66 14.84
N PHE A 91 7.18 -6.79 13.87
CA PHE A 91 8.36 -5.93 13.87
C PHE A 91 8.14 -4.70 14.76
N ILE A 92 6.95 -4.11 14.71
CA ILE A 92 6.49 -3.01 15.55
C ILE A 92 4.96 -2.96 15.57
N THR A 93 4.37 -2.40 16.61
CA THR A 93 2.94 -2.13 16.76
C THR A 93 2.69 -0.68 17.14
N GLY A 94 1.43 -0.21 17.03
CA GLY A 94 1.03 1.11 17.52
C GLY A 94 1.29 2.27 16.56
N LEU A 95 1.55 2.01 15.28
CA LEU A 95 1.67 3.05 14.26
C LEU A 95 0.30 3.56 13.80
N GLU A 96 0.25 4.81 13.34
CA GLU A 96 -0.97 5.42 12.82
C GLU A 96 -1.04 5.33 11.29
N HIS A 97 -1.72 4.33 10.77
CA HIS A 97 -1.97 4.19 9.34
C HIS A 97 -0.70 4.11 8.48
N PRO A 98 0.22 3.15 8.77
CA PRO A 98 1.46 2.99 8.01
C PRO A 98 1.15 2.59 6.56
N ARG A 99 1.53 3.46 5.62
CA ARG A 99 1.12 3.34 4.20
C ARG A 99 2.26 3.08 3.25
N ARG A 100 3.49 3.38 3.66
CA ARG A 100 4.67 3.14 2.86
C ARG A 100 5.85 2.83 3.76
N LEU A 101 6.68 1.92 3.32
CA LEU A 101 7.93 1.55 3.98
C LEU A 101 9.11 1.86 3.05
N LEU A 102 10.20 2.31 3.63
CA LEU A 102 11.48 2.48 2.95
C LEU A 102 12.59 1.96 3.85
N VAL A 103 13.27 0.91 3.41
CA VAL A 103 14.47 0.40 4.10
C VAL A 103 15.68 1.19 3.65
N LEU A 104 16.37 1.82 4.60
CA LEU A 104 17.58 2.60 4.37
C LEU A 104 18.84 1.70 4.29
N PRO A 105 19.96 2.21 3.73
CA PRO A 105 21.19 1.42 3.61
C PRO A 105 21.74 0.85 4.92
N ASN A 106 21.48 1.51 6.06
CA ASN A 106 21.85 1.06 7.40
C ASN A 106 20.82 0.16 8.08
N ASN A 107 19.80 -0.31 7.34
CA ASN A 107 18.71 -1.16 7.80
C ASN A 107 17.64 -0.45 8.66
N ASP A 108 17.72 0.85 8.90
CA ASP A 108 16.61 1.61 9.46
C ASP A 108 15.42 1.57 8.50
N VAL A 109 14.22 1.68 9.03
CA VAL A 109 12.98 1.72 8.23
C VAL A 109 12.29 3.07 8.41
N ILE A 110 12.09 3.80 7.32
CA ILE A 110 11.22 4.98 7.31
C ILE A 110 9.81 4.56 6.95
N VAL A 111 8.84 4.98 7.75
CA VAL A 111 7.42 4.73 7.54
C VAL A 111 6.71 6.04 7.22
N ALA A 112 5.96 6.08 6.12
CA ALA A 112 5.03 7.17 5.89
C ALA A 112 3.69 6.87 6.58
N GLU A 113 3.36 7.66 7.59
CA GLU A 113 2.09 7.63 8.30
C GLU A 113 1.14 8.65 7.65
N GLN A 114 0.40 8.20 6.65
CA GLN A 114 -0.33 9.06 5.71
C GLN A 114 -1.34 10.00 6.37
N LYS A 115 -2.03 9.56 7.42
CA LYS A 115 -3.06 10.36 8.08
C LYS A 115 -2.50 11.48 8.93
N THR A 116 -1.35 11.25 9.54
CA THR A 116 -0.71 12.19 10.47
C THR A 116 0.18 13.20 9.77
N GLY A 117 0.64 12.88 8.54
CA GLY A 117 1.58 13.71 7.80
C GLY A 117 3.02 13.55 8.24
N TYR A 118 3.35 12.47 8.97
CA TYR A 118 4.71 12.22 9.47
C TYR A 118 5.45 11.17 8.66
N LEU A 119 6.78 11.24 8.80
CA LEU A 119 7.67 10.12 8.59
C LEU A 119 8.17 9.65 9.97
N THR A 120 8.09 8.36 10.22
CA THR A 120 8.58 7.72 11.44
C THR A 120 9.76 6.82 11.10
N LEU A 121 10.87 6.97 11.84
CA LEU A 121 12.02 6.08 11.75
C LEU A 121 11.87 4.97 12.77
N LEU A 122 12.11 3.76 12.32
CA LEU A 122 12.17 2.55 13.12
C LEU A 122 13.58 1.95 13.01
N ARG A 123 14.13 1.49 14.13
CA ARG A 123 15.43 0.81 14.18
C ARG A 123 15.34 -0.40 15.10
N ASP A 124 15.90 -1.49 14.65
CA ASP A 124 16.22 -2.69 15.42
C ASP A 124 17.66 -2.50 15.91
N GLN A 125 17.85 -2.15 17.21
CA GLN A 125 19.16 -1.80 17.76
C GLN A 125 19.94 -3.03 18.24
N ASP A 126 19.23 -4.07 18.72
CA ASP A 126 19.83 -5.27 19.28
C ASP A 126 19.89 -6.46 18.31
N GLY A 127 19.25 -6.32 17.13
CA GLY A 127 19.27 -7.32 16.06
C GLY A 127 18.33 -8.51 16.30
N ASP A 128 17.33 -8.36 17.19
CA ASP A 128 16.37 -9.43 17.50
C ASP A 128 15.25 -9.57 16.44
N GLY A 129 15.23 -8.65 15.48
CA GLY A 129 14.24 -8.61 14.40
C GLY A 129 12.97 -7.86 14.74
N LYS A 130 13.00 -7.01 15.77
CA LYS A 130 11.96 -6.07 16.14
C LYS A 130 12.52 -4.67 16.23
N ALA A 131 11.70 -3.68 15.95
CA ALA A 131 12.12 -2.30 16.17
C ALA A 131 11.90 -1.94 17.65
N ASP A 132 13.00 -1.67 18.34
CA ASP A 132 13.05 -1.22 19.74
C ASP A 132 13.26 0.29 19.87
N TYR A 133 13.52 0.97 18.76
CA TYR A 133 13.63 2.41 18.68
C TYR A 133 12.68 3.01 17.66
N ILE A 134 11.88 3.97 18.12
CA ILE A 134 10.89 4.72 17.31
C ILE A 134 11.18 6.21 17.46
N GLN A 135 11.25 6.93 16.35
CA GLN A 135 11.45 8.37 16.36
C GLN A 135 10.67 9.03 15.21
N ARG A 136 9.99 10.14 15.48
CA ARG A 136 9.51 11.03 14.41
C ARG A 136 10.72 11.55 13.64
N TYR A 137 10.79 11.18 12.37
CA TYR A 137 11.92 11.49 11.49
C TYR A 137 11.75 12.86 10.81
N ALA A 138 10.58 13.12 10.23
CA ALA A 138 10.19 14.37 9.59
C ALA A 138 8.67 14.55 9.63
N ASP A 139 8.16 15.76 9.43
CA ASP A 139 6.75 16.11 9.42
C ASP A 139 6.42 17.20 8.39
N ASP A 140 5.18 17.77 8.46
CA ASP A 140 4.67 18.80 7.56
C ASP A 140 4.40 18.34 6.11
N PHE A 141 4.15 17.04 5.89
CA PHE A 141 3.73 16.52 4.61
C PHE A 141 2.20 16.42 4.51
N LYS A 142 1.68 16.60 3.31
CA LYS A 142 0.24 16.47 3.05
C LYS A 142 -0.09 15.06 2.56
N ALA A 143 -0.46 14.19 3.48
CA ALA A 143 -0.72 12.77 3.21
C ALA A 143 0.45 12.10 2.47
N PRO A 144 1.66 12.01 3.08
CA PRO A 144 2.84 11.42 2.46
C PRO A 144 2.58 9.97 2.07
N TYR A 145 3.04 9.59 0.90
CA TYR A 145 2.85 8.23 0.40
C TYR A 145 4.11 7.68 -0.27
N GLY A 146 4.64 8.33 -1.30
CA GLY A 146 5.81 7.88 -2.01
C GLY A 146 7.08 8.11 -1.18
N LEU A 147 7.89 7.08 -1.02
CA LEU A 147 9.20 7.16 -0.39
C LEU A 147 10.25 6.54 -1.30
N ALA A 148 11.41 7.19 -1.43
CA ALA A 148 12.56 6.64 -2.10
C ALA A 148 13.85 7.16 -1.44
N TYR A 149 14.91 6.37 -1.48
CA TYR A 149 16.23 6.77 -0.98
C TYR A 149 17.13 7.16 -2.14
N ARG A 150 17.84 8.26 -1.98
CA ARG A 150 18.98 8.68 -2.79
C ARG A 150 20.07 9.07 -1.83
N GLU A 151 21.33 8.79 -2.15
CA GLU A 151 22.44 9.13 -1.27
C GLU A 151 22.35 10.56 -0.75
N GLY A 152 22.35 10.70 0.58
CA GLY A 152 22.17 11.97 1.28
C GLY A 152 20.74 12.48 1.41
N PHE A 153 19.73 11.77 0.86
CA PHE A 153 18.33 12.23 0.90
C PHE A 153 17.31 11.11 0.96
N VAL A 154 16.23 11.37 1.69
CA VAL A 154 14.96 10.67 1.53
C VAL A 154 14.05 11.54 0.67
N LEU A 155 13.59 11.02 -0.46
CA LEU A 155 12.60 11.67 -1.30
C LEU A 155 11.20 11.24 -0.85
N VAL A 156 10.30 12.23 -0.76
CA VAL A 156 8.92 12.03 -0.32
C VAL A 156 7.97 12.61 -1.36
N ALA A 157 7.06 11.80 -1.88
CA ALA A 157 5.96 12.31 -2.69
C ALA A 157 4.68 12.36 -1.86
N ASP A 158 4.10 13.55 -1.76
CA ASP A 158 2.83 13.83 -1.10
C ASP A 158 1.78 14.37 -2.09
N GLN A 159 0.67 14.89 -1.62
CA GLN A 159 -0.37 15.43 -2.51
C GLN A 159 0.04 16.71 -3.24
N GLU A 160 1.04 17.42 -2.76
CA GLU A 160 1.44 18.74 -3.28
C GLU A 160 2.65 18.69 -4.21
N GLY A 161 3.54 17.69 -4.04
CA GLY A 161 4.76 17.61 -4.85
C GLY A 161 5.72 16.53 -4.38
N ILE A 162 6.97 16.64 -4.84
CA ILE A 162 8.09 15.81 -4.40
C ILE A 162 8.99 16.66 -3.51
N TRP A 163 9.29 16.12 -2.33
CA TRP A 163 10.16 16.72 -1.34
C TRP A 163 11.51 15.99 -1.31
N ARG A 164 12.56 16.74 -1.06
CA ARG A 164 13.89 16.28 -0.74
C ARG A 164 14.17 16.54 0.74
N VAL A 165 14.34 15.47 1.51
CA VAL A 165 14.57 15.49 2.95
C VAL A 165 16.01 15.08 3.20
N PRO A 166 16.90 15.96 3.71
CA PRO A 166 18.29 15.63 3.97
C PRO A 166 18.40 14.45 4.96
N HIS A 167 19.26 13.49 4.63
CA HIS A 167 19.49 12.29 5.43
C HIS A 167 20.97 12.04 5.61
N VAL A 168 21.36 11.76 6.86
CA VAL A 168 22.69 11.30 7.22
C VAL A 168 22.57 9.88 7.75
N SER A 169 23.41 8.99 7.26
CA SER A 169 23.41 7.58 7.71
C SER A 169 23.52 7.49 9.24
N GLY A 170 22.62 6.75 9.85
CA GLY A 170 22.53 6.60 11.31
C GLY A 170 21.82 7.75 12.03
N ALA A 171 21.50 8.86 11.37
CA ALA A 171 20.70 9.92 11.96
C ALA A 171 19.26 9.45 12.21
N VAL A 172 18.73 9.86 13.36
CA VAL A 172 17.37 9.48 13.81
C VAL A 172 16.32 10.55 13.47
N ARG A 173 16.77 11.69 12.93
CA ARG A 173 15.92 12.78 12.45
C ARG A 173 16.48 13.31 11.12
N ALA A 174 15.59 13.83 10.31
CA ALA A 174 15.96 14.53 9.09
C ALA A 174 16.82 15.76 9.41
N GLY A 175 17.73 16.09 8.51
CA GLY A 175 18.64 17.24 8.62
C GLY A 175 20.07 16.90 8.23
N ARG A 176 20.92 17.90 8.28
CA ARG A 176 22.37 17.77 8.03
C ARG A 176 23.13 17.76 9.37
N PRO A 177 24.32 17.13 9.43
CA PRO A 177 25.12 17.06 10.66
C PRO A 177 25.50 18.43 11.22
N ASP A 178 25.67 19.42 10.34
CA ASP A 178 26.07 20.79 10.64
C ASP A 178 24.87 21.74 10.84
N GLN A 179 23.63 21.20 10.83
CA GLN A 179 22.45 22.01 11.05
C GLN A 179 22.42 22.59 12.46
N PRO A 180 22.33 23.92 12.63
CA PRO A 180 22.18 24.50 13.94
C PRO A 180 20.85 24.08 14.56
N LYS A 181 20.84 23.90 15.89
CA LYS A 181 19.59 23.67 16.60
C LYS A 181 18.67 24.87 16.38
N ILE A 182 17.47 24.63 15.87
CA ILE A 182 16.52 25.70 15.53
C ILE A 182 16.16 26.60 16.73
N THR A 183 16.28 26.07 17.95
CA THR A 183 16.14 26.83 19.20
C THR A 183 17.23 27.88 19.40
N ASP A 184 18.43 27.64 18.84
CA ASP A 184 19.59 28.50 18.97
C ASP A 184 19.66 29.53 17.83
N VAL A 185 18.71 29.45 16.87
CA VAL A 185 18.59 30.37 15.73
C VAL A 185 17.57 31.47 16.04
N PRO A 186 17.92 32.73 15.83
CA PRO A 186 16.99 33.84 15.96
C PRO A 186 15.72 33.63 15.15
N PRO A 187 14.51 33.97 15.68
CA PRO A 187 13.23 33.68 15.02
C PRO A 187 13.14 34.15 13.57
N GLU A 188 13.70 35.31 13.25
CA GLU A 188 13.73 35.89 11.91
C GLU A 188 14.60 35.13 10.90
N GLN A 189 15.59 34.35 11.39
CA GLN A 189 16.50 33.55 10.57
C GLN A 189 16.06 32.10 10.46
N ARG A 190 15.11 31.64 11.27
CA ARG A 190 14.69 30.24 11.31
C ARG A 190 14.22 29.75 9.94
N LYS A 191 13.45 30.57 9.21
CA LYS A 191 12.95 30.23 7.88
C LYS A 191 14.08 30.00 6.88
N SER A 192 15.12 30.83 6.88
CA SER A 192 16.30 30.69 6.01
C SER A 192 17.14 29.46 6.39
N VAL A 193 17.30 29.21 7.70
CA VAL A 193 18.03 28.04 8.18
C VAL A 193 17.28 26.77 7.83
N LEU A 194 15.95 26.71 8.03
CA LEU A 194 15.15 25.57 7.60
C LEU A 194 15.20 25.33 6.10
N ALA A 195 15.20 26.39 5.30
CA ALA A 195 15.37 26.28 3.85
C ALA A 195 16.76 25.77 3.43
N ALA A 196 17.81 26.13 4.19
CA ALA A 196 19.19 25.71 3.90
C ALA A 196 19.50 24.28 4.33
N TYR A 197 18.93 23.83 5.45
CA TYR A 197 19.24 22.55 6.09
C TYR A 197 18.04 21.59 6.19
N GLY A 198 16.82 22.10 6.01
CA GLY A 198 15.58 21.34 6.15
C GLY A 198 15.13 20.65 4.87
N GLN A 199 13.90 20.17 4.93
CA GLN A 199 13.22 19.60 3.77
C GLN A 199 12.82 20.70 2.78
N GLU A 200 12.93 20.41 1.49
CA GLU A 200 12.52 21.32 0.41
C GLU A 200 11.69 20.58 -0.64
N MET A 201 10.70 21.27 -1.20
CA MET A 201 9.96 20.75 -2.35
C MET A 201 10.80 21.01 -3.61
N ILE A 202 11.16 19.93 -4.32
CA ILE A 202 11.98 19.99 -5.54
C ILE A 202 11.15 20.11 -6.81
N THR A 203 9.84 19.98 -6.71
CA THR A 203 8.89 20.23 -7.82
C THR A 203 8.12 21.52 -7.58
N GLN A 204 7.42 21.97 -8.61
CA GLN A 204 6.43 23.04 -8.42
C GLN A 204 5.30 22.53 -7.52
N LYS A 205 4.86 23.34 -6.55
CA LYS A 205 3.71 23.03 -5.68
C LYS A 205 2.44 22.85 -6.51
N GLY A 206 1.70 21.77 -6.25
CA GLY A 206 0.47 21.44 -6.98
C GLY A 206 0.71 20.75 -8.32
N VAL A 207 1.92 20.29 -8.58
CA VAL A 207 2.35 19.63 -9.83
C VAL A 207 1.50 18.41 -10.21
N PHE A 208 0.82 17.78 -9.25
CA PHE A 208 -0.07 16.63 -9.45
C PHE A 208 -1.54 17.02 -9.69
N GLY A 209 -1.82 18.30 -9.93
CA GLY A 209 -3.16 18.83 -10.14
C GLY A 209 -3.99 18.91 -8.86
N VAL A 210 -5.31 19.04 -9.01
CA VAL A 210 -6.22 19.23 -7.89
C VAL A 210 -6.09 18.11 -6.84
N VAL A 211 -6.10 18.51 -5.56
CA VAL A 211 -6.11 17.59 -4.43
C VAL A 211 -7.54 17.06 -4.23
N ALA A 212 -7.88 16.00 -4.95
CA ALA A 212 -9.17 15.34 -4.88
C ALA A 212 -9.03 13.85 -5.20
N GLY A 213 -9.97 13.03 -4.75
CA GLY A 213 -10.05 11.60 -5.04
C GLY A 213 -8.90 10.79 -4.44
N HIS A 214 -8.12 10.13 -5.30
CA HIS A 214 -7.04 9.26 -4.87
C HIS A 214 -5.83 10.04 -4.38
N GLN A 215 -5.41 9.74 -3.16
CA GLN A 215 -4.33 10.46 -2.46
C GLN A 215 -2.95 9.84 -2.66
N ASN A 216 -2.87 8.66 -3.28
CA ASN A 216 -1.61 7.96 -3.49
C ASN A 216 -0.72 8.73 -4.46
N ARG A 217 0.57 8.84 -4.10
CA ARG A 217 1.63 9.44 -4.91
C ARG A 217 2.87 8.55 -4.77
N HIS A 218 2.74 7.29 -5.25
CA HIS A 218 3.87 6.38 -5.16
C HIS A 218 5.04 6.91 -5.98
N LEU A 219 6.24 6.82 -5.41
CA LEU A 219 7.47 7.32 -6.00
C LEU A 219 8.45 6.17 -6.25
N ALA A 220 8.99 6.11 -7.44
CA ALA A 220 10.11 5.24 -7.79
C ALA A 220 11.22 6.04 -8.47
N ILE A 221 12.48 5.64 -8.25
CA ILE A 221 13.67 6.20 -8.91
C ILE A 221 14.15 5.20 -9.94
N ASP A 222 14.32 5.64 -11.19
CA ASP A 222 14.97 4.83 -12.21
C ASP A 222 16.44 4.58 -11.81
N PRO A 223 16.84 3.32 -11.59
CA PRO A 223 18.19 3.00 -11.13
C PRO A 223 19.28 3.37 -12.15
N LYS A 224 18.93 3.56 -13.43
CA LYS A 224 19.89 3.87 -14.51
C LYS A 224 20.09 5.36 -14.70
N THR A 225 19.01 6.14 -14.62
CA THR A 225 19.04 7.57 -14.99
C THR A 225 18.86 8.49 -13.78
N GLY A 226 18.37 7.97 -12.66
CA GLY A 226 17.98 8.76 -11.50
C GLY A 226 16.67 9.52 -11.68
N ALA A 227 15.99 9.38 -12.81
CA ALA A 227 14.69 10.02 -13.05
C ALA A 227 13.64 9.55 -12.05
N LEU A 228 12.70 10.43 -11.72
CA LEU A 228 11.65 10.19 -10.75
C LEU A 228 10.35 9.84 -11.48
N PHE A 229 9.67 8.80 -11.00
CA PHE A 229 8.38 8.37 -11.51
C PHE A 229 7.34 8.39 -10.39
N VAL A 230 6.20 9.06 -10.65
CA VAL A 230 5.12 9.20 -9.64
C VAL A 230 3.80 8.73 -10.23
N GLY A 231 3.15 7.80 -9.53
CA GLY A 231 1.78 7.40 -9.83
C GLY A 231 0.78 8.45 -9.32
N VAL A 232 -0.05 8.99 -10.21
CA VAL A 232 -1.05 10.01 -9.88
C VAL A 232 -2.44 9.47 -10.19
N GLY A 233 -3.20 9.14 -9.14
CA GLY A 233 -4.56 8.63 -9.27
C GLY A 233 -5.56 9.68 -9.74
N SER A 234 -6.70 9.21 -10.25
CA SER A 234 -7.81 10.06 -10.70
C SER A 234 -8.46 10.85 -9.55
N ALA A 235 -9.11 11.95 -9.87
CA ALA A 235 -9.89 12.73 -8.92
C ALA A 235 -11.24 12.08 -8.58
N GLY A 236 -11.76 11.21 -9.46
CA GLY A 236 -13.04 10.53 -9.26
C GLY A 236 -13.02 9.06 -9.66
N ASN A 237 -14.19 8.41 -9.52
CA ASN A 237 -14.36 7.01 -9.91
C ASN A 237 -14.26 6.84 -11.44
N ILE A 238 -14.90 7.72 -12.18
CA ILE A 238 -14.91 7.75 -13.64
C ILE A 238 -15.16 9.19 -14.13
N GLY A 239 -14.42 9.65 -15.11
CA GLY A 239 -14.52 11.00 -15.66
C GLY A 239 -13.40 11.33 -16.60
N VAL A 240 -13.58 12.34 -17.46
CA VAL A 240 -12.49 12.90 -18.23
C VAL A 240 -11.77 13.92 -17.36
N GLU A 241 -10.50 13.73 -17.16
CA GLU A 241 -9.65 14.53 -16.26
C GLU A 241 -8.41 15.06 -17.00
N PRO A 242 -7.72 16.10 -16.47
CA PRO A 242 -6.43 16.54 -16.99
C PRO A 242 -5.40 15.39 -17.06
N GLU A 243 -4.53 15.41 -18.04
CA GLU A 243 -3.58 14.32 -18.32
C GLU A 243 -2.61 13.98 -17.17
N VAL A 244 -2.40 14.89 -16.22
CA VAL A 244 -1.62 14.62 -15.00
C VAL A 244 -2.32 13.59 -14.10
N LYS A 245 -3.64 13.42 -14.22
CA LYS A 245 -4.44 12.46 -13.46
C LYS A 245 -4.51 11.12 -14.17
N ALA A 246 -4.75 10.05 -13.39
CA ALA A 246 -4.84 8.68 -13.89
C ALA A 246 -3.63 8.29 -14.76
N SER A 247 -2.43 8.62 -14.29
CA SER A 247 -1.21 8.56 -15.08
C SER A 247 0.02 8.27 -14.23
N ILE A 248 1.12 7.98 -14.90
CA ILE A 248 2.47 8.02 -14.34
C ILE A 248 3.18 9.25 -14.87
N GLN A 249 3.61 10.10 -13.97
CA GLN A 249 4.39 11.30 -14.26
C GLN A 249 5.87 11.01 -14.08
N ARG A 250 6.70 11.47 -15.03
CA ARG A 250 8.16 11.39 -14.98
C ARG A 250 8.75 12.79 -14.81
N PHE A 251 9.78 12.87 -13.99
CA PHE A 251 10.59 14.07 -13.76
C PHE A 251 12.06 13.73 -13.95
N GLU A 252 12.88 14.74 -14.22
CA GLU A 252 14.32 14.57 -14.09
C GLU A 252 14.73 14.36 -12.63
N ALA A 253 15.98 13.97 -12.42
CA ALA A 253 16.49 13.63 -11.10
C ALA A 253 16.39 14.77 -10.08
N ASP A 254 16.37 16.01 -10.53
CA ASP A 254 16.24 17.22 -9.72
C ASP A 254 14.79 17.68 -9.50
N GLY A 255 13.80 16.95 -10.02
CA GLY A 255 12.37 17.27 -9.94
C GLY A 255 11.87 18.19 -11.07
N SER A 256 12.72 18.56 -12.01
CA SER A 256 12.35 19.37 -13.17
C SER A 256 11.74 18.55 -14.32
N ASN A 257 11.29 19.22 -15.38
CA ASN A 257 10.88 18.64 -16.67
C ASN A 257 9.81 17.53 -16.55
N GLN A 258 8.69 17.86 -15.90
CA GLN A 258 7.54 16.96 -15.80
C GLN A 258 7.03 16.55 -17.18
N THR A 259 6.81 15.25 -17.36
CA THR A 259 6.16 14.67 -18.54
C THR A 259 5.21 13.54 -18.13
N THR A 260 4.11 13.35 -18.85
CA THR A 260 3.26 12.16 -18.70
C THR A 260 3.94 10.99 -19.38
N PHE A 261 4.39 10.02 -18.60
CA PHE A 261 5.09 8.83 -19.11
C PHE A 261 4.12 7.78 -19.68
N ALA A 262 3.01 7.54 -18.98
CA ALA A 262 1.92 6.66 -19.41
C ALA A 262 0.59 7.14 -18.79
N SER A 263 -0.54 6.82 -19.41
CA SER A 263 -1.85 7.31 -19.00
C SER A 263 -2.94 6.25 -19.06
N GLY A 264 -4.15 6.61 -18.58
CA GLY A 264 -5.29 5.70 -18.59
C GLY A 264 -5.27 4.66 -17.46
N MET A 265 -4.56 4.92 -16.38
CA MET A 265 -4.49 4.11 -15.17
C MET A 265 -5.28 4.78 -14.06
N ARG A 266 -6.48 4.31 -13.76
CA ARG A 266 -7.38 4.99 -12.82
C ARG A 266 -6.70 5.39 -11.51
N ASN A 267 -6.07 4.45 -10.82
CA ASN A 267 -5.36 4.70 -9.59
C ASN A 267 -4.07 3.86 -9.52
N PRO A 268 -2.97 4.33 -10.10
CA PRO A 268 -1.65 3.68 -9.99
C PRO A 268 -1.14 3.85 -8.55
N THR A 269 -1.26 2.81 -7.75
CA THR A 269 -1.00 2.84 -6.31
C THR A 269 0.44 2.52 -5.96
N THR A 270 1.14 1.79 -6.82
CA THR A 270 2.51 1.34 -6.57
C THR A 270 3.31 1.25 -7.87
N LEU A 271 4.59 1.54 -7.77
CA LEU A 271 5.57 1.50 -8.86
C LEU A 271 6.83 0.79 -8.37
N ALA A 272 7.37 -0.11 -9.18
CA ALA A 272 8.67 -0.72 -8.89
C ALA A 272 9.43 -1.00 -10.19
N PHE A 273 10.74 -0.77 -10.17
CA PHE A 273 11.61 -1.23 -11.24
C PHE A 273 12.01 -2.69 -11.01
N HIS A 274 11.86 -3.52 -12.03
CA HIS A 274 12.31 -4.91 -11.95
C HIS A 274 13.85 -4.95 -11.81
N PRO A 275 14.39 -5.63 -10.78
CA PRO A 275 15.82 -5.51 -10.43
C PRO A 275 16.77 -5.95 -11.54
N THR A 276 16.39 -6.93 -12.34
CA THR A 276 17.26 -7.48 -13.41
C THR A 276 17.07 -6.75 -14.74
N THR A 277 15.82 -6.49 -15.15
CA THR A 277 15.55 -5.89 -16.48
C THR A 277 15.56 -4.36 -16.45
N GLY A 278 15.29 -3.76 -15.30
CA GLY A 278 15.12 -2.32 -15.15
C GLY A 278 13.83 -1.80 -15.79
N GLU A 279 12.87 -2.68 -16.09
CA GLU A 279 11.56 -2.26 -16.58
C GLU A 279 10.67 -1.81 -15.41
N LEU A 280 9.87 -0.78 -15.64
CA LEU A 280 8.94 -0.23 -14.66
C LEU A 280 7.65 -1.05 -14.66
N TYR A 281 7.20 -1.47 -13.48
CA TYR A 281 5.91 -2.12 -13.22
C TYR A 281 5.02 -1.26 -12.34
N VAL A 282 3.71 -1.39 -12.51
CA VAL A 282 2.68 -0.66 -11.77
C VAL A 282 1.58 -1.58 -11.29
N GLY A 283 1.12 -1.37 -10.04
CA GLY A 283 -0.14 -1.90 -9.55
C GLY A 283 -1.24 -0.85 -9.64
N VAL A 284 -2.40 -1.22 -10.16
CA VAL A 284 -3.51 -0.27 -10.43
C VAL A 284 -4.81 -0.80 -9.83
N GLN A 285 -5.50 0.11 -9.14
CA GLN A 285 -6.88 -0.11 -8.71
C GLN A 285 -7.84 0.43 -9.76
N GLU A 286 -8.74 -0.42 -10.22
CA GLU A 286 -9.75 -0.07 -11.21
C GLU A 286 -11.02 0.53 -10.59
N ARG A 287 -11.96 0.92 -11.45
CA ARG A 287 -13.19 1.64 -11.07
C ARG A 287 -14.25 0.74 -10.40
N ASP A 288 -15.10 1.40 -9.63
CA ASP A 288 -16.27 0.78 -9.02
C ASP A 288 -17.52 0.88 -9.94
N GLY A 289 -18.52 0.05 -9.67
CA GLY A 289 -19.87 0.19 -10.23
C GLY A 289 -20.12 -0.50 -11.56
N LEU A 290 -19.25 -1.44 -11.98
CA LEU A 290 -19.52 -2.33 -13.12
C LEU A 290 -19.98 -3.74 -12.70
N GLY A 291 -20.04 -4.00 -11.42
CA GLY A 291 -20.39 -5.29 -10.80
C GLY A 291 -19.24 -5.87 -9.99
N ASP A 292 -19.53 -6.88 -9.17
CA ASP A 292 -18.58 -7.55 -8.29
C ASP A 292 -17.35 -8.09 -9.04
N ASN A 293 -17.56 -8.56 -10.27
CA ASN A 293 -16.51 -9.24 -11.03
C ASN A 293 -15.91 -8.38 -12.14
N LEU A 294 -16.09 -7.03 -12.08
CA LEU A 294 -15.58 -6.12 -13.12
C LEU A 294 -15.35 -4.70 -12.60
N PRO A 295 -14.25 -4.01 -13.02
CA PRO A 295 -13.05 -4.54 -13.66
C PRO A 295 -12.08 -5.14 -12.65
N PRO A 296 -11.21 -6.07 -13.05
CA PRO A 296 -10.07 -6.49 -12.25
C PRO A 296 -9.12 -5.34 -11.91
N ASP A 297 -8.56 -5.35 -10.70
CA ASP A 297 -7.31 -4.66 -10.42
C ASP A 297 -6.17 -5.38 -11.15
N TYR A 298 -5.03 -4.73 -11.36
CA TYR A 298 -3.97 -5.36 -12.15
C TYR A 298 -2.55 -4.95 -11.78
N LEU A 299 -1.60 -5.79 -12.20
CA LEU A 299 -0.17 -5.52 -12.30
C LEU A 299 0.22 -5.53 -13.77
N THR A 300 1.01 -4.55 -14.21
CA THR A 300 1.51 -4.52 -15.59
C THR A 300 2.83 -3.79 -15.72
N ARG A 301 3.60 -4.15 -16.72
CA ARG A 301 4.72 -3.36 -17.19
C ARG A 301 4.22 -2.04 -17.78
N VAL A 302 4.99 -0.99 -17.56
CA VAL A 302 4.67 0.35 -18.05
C VAL A 302 5.51 0.70 -19.26
N GLU A 303 4.85 0.98 -20.37
CA GLU A 303 5.48 1.42 -21.62
C GLU A 303 5.34 2.93 -21.80
N LYS A 304 6.42 3.57 -22.26
CA LYS A 304 6.42 5.02 -22.51
C LYS A 304 5.40 5.37 -23.61
N GLY A 305 4.53 6.33 -23.31
CA GLY A 305 3.48 6.80 -24.22
C GLY A 305 2.25 5.89 -24.27
N ALA A 306 2.23 4.77 -23.52
CA ALA A 306 1.13 3.82 -23.52
C ALA A 306 -0.13 4.37 -22.83
N PHE A 307 -1.29 3.82 -23.26
CA PHE A 307 -2.59 4.10 -22.69
C PHE A 307 -3.25 2.82 -22.19
N TYR A 308 -3.70 2.80 -20.92
CA TYR A 308 -4.22 1.61 -20.25
C TYR A 308 -5.73 1.59 -20.07
N GLY A 309 -6.45 2.54 -20.69
CA GLY A 309 -7.89 2.47 -20.93
C GLY A 309 -8.72 3.54 -20.23
N TRP A 310 -8.54 3.76 -18.92
CA TRP A 310 -9.39 4.71 -18.19
C TRP A 310 -9.31 6.15 -18.75
N PRO A 311 -10.41 6.90 -18.94
CA PRO A 311 -11.78 6.55 -18.61
C PRO A 311 -12.58 5.93 -19.79
N TYR A 312 -11.94 5.63 -20.91
CA TYR A 312 -12.62 5.25 -22.17
C TYR A 312 -12.75 3.75 -22.37
N ALA A 313 -11.84 2.98 -21.78
CA ALA A 313 -11.80 1.54 -21.81
C ALA A 313 -11.39 0.96 -20.44
N TYR A 314 -11.47 -0.35 -20.27
CA TYR A 314 -10.97 -1.09 -19.13
C TYR A 314 -10.37 -2.43 -19.58
N ILE A 315 -9.27 -2.84 -18.96
CA ILE A 315 -8.57 -4.11 -19.23
C ILE A 315 -8.39 -4.36 -20.74
N GLY A 316 -7.61 -3.49 -21.38
CA GLY A 316 -7.47 -3.48 -22.84
C GLY A 316 -8.63 -2.78 -23.55
N PRO A 317 -8.97 -3.15 -24.79
CA PRO A 317 -9.92 -2.43 -25.63
C PRO A 317 -11.39 -2.68 -25.29
N ASN A 318 -11.71 -3.07 -24.05
CA ASN A 318 -13.09 -3.24 -23.62
C ASN A 318 -13.76 -1.86 -23.45
N PRO A 319 -14.84 -1.55 -24.18
CA PRO A 319 -15.47 -0.23 -24.18
C PRO A 319 -16.05 0.12 -22.82
N GLN A 320 -15.65 1.27 -22.25
CA GLN A 320 -16.20 1.78 -21.00
C GLN A 320 -17.63 2.32 -21.22
N PRO A 321 -18.63 1.79 -20.52
CA PRO A 321 -20.01 2.30 -20.63
C PRO A 321 -20.09 3.80 -20.36
N GLY A 322 -20.76 4.54 -21.29
CA GLY A 322 -20.97 5.99 -21.21
C GLY A 322 -19.76 6.86 -21.57
N PHE A 323 -18.59 6.28 -21.84
CA PHE A 323 -17.37 7.03 -22.14
C PHE A 323 -16.67 6.61 -23.44
N ALA A 324 -16.76 5.36 -23.84
CA ALA A 324 -16.00 4.82 -24.99
C ALA A 324 -16.23 5.59 -26.29
N HIS A 325 -17.47 6.03 -26.55
CA HIS A 325 -17.83 6.78 -27.75
C HIS A 325 -17.13 8.15 -27.88
N ARG A 326 -16.59 8.69 -26.79
CA ARG A 326 -15.90 10.00 -26.76
C ARG A 326 -14.48 9.94 -27.31
N ALA A 327 -13.88 8.75 -27.33
CA ALA A 327 -12.48 8.55 -27.79
C ALA A 327 -12.28 7.12 -28.32
N PRO A 328 -12.92 6.73 -29.44
CA PRO A 328 -12.90 5.35 -29.95
C PRO A 328 -11.46 4.90 -30.30
N GLU A 329 -10.59 5.82 -30.72
CA GLU A 329 -9.18 5.49 -31.01
C GLU A 329 -8.38 5.17 -29.76
N LYS A 330 -8.67 5.85 -28.63
CA LYS A 330 -8.07 5.50 -27.32
C LYS A 330 -8.56 4.14 -26.82
N VAL A 331 -9.82 3.78 -27.09
CA VAL A 331 -10.34 2.43 -26.77
C VAL A 331 -9.53 1.36 -27.49
N LYS A 332 -9.32 1.51 -28.81
CA LYS A 332 -8.53 0.57 -29.61
C LYS A 332 -7.08 0.46 -29.18
N ALA A 333 -6.50 1.59 -28.74
CA ALA A 333 -5.10 1.68 -28.29
C ALA A 333 -4.87 1.19 -26.86
N ALA A 334 -5.92 0.86 -26.10
CA ALA A 334 -5.79 0.45 -24.71
C ALA A 334 -5.08 -0.89 -24.58
N ILE A 335 -4.02 -0.91 -23.77
CA ILE A 335 -3.18 -2.09 -23.53
C ILE A 335 -3.87 -3.03 -22.53
N VAL A 336 -3.79 -4.34 -22.80
CA VAL A 336 -4.20 -5.38 -21.87
C VAL A 336 -3.09 -5.55 -20.82
N PRO A 337 -3.41 -5.44 -19.50
CA PRO A 337 -2.42 -5.64 -18.45
C PRO A 337 -1.89 -7.08 -18.36
N ASP A 338 -0.67 -7.24 -17.83
CA ASP A 338 0.03 -8.53 -17.78
C ASP A 338 -0.61 -9.51 -16.77
N VAL A 339 -1.04 -9.05 -15.59
CA VAL A 339 -1.64 -9.89 -14.54
C VAL A 339 -2.88 -9.21 -13.98
N LEU A 340 -3.99 -9.93 -14.00
CA LEU A 340 -5.25 -9.47 -13.46
C LEU A 340 -5.48 -10.08 -12.09
N PHE A 341 -5.79 -9.23 -11.09
CA PHE A 341 -6.22 -9.65 -9.76
C PHE A 341 -7.73 -9.77 -9.70
N GLN A 342 -8.23 -10.49 -8.69
CA GLN A 342 -9.67 -10.48 -8.43
C GLN A 342 -10.18 -9.03 -8.35
N PRO A 343 -11.30 -8.71 -9.03
CA PRO A 343 -11.84 -7.36 -9.06
C PRO A 343 -12.01 -6.78 -7.67
N HIS A 344 -11.65 -5.50 -7.51
CA HIS A 344 -11.79 -4.75 -6.26
C HIS A 344 -10.91 -5.24 -5.09
N SER A 345 -9.90 -6.09 -5.35
CA SER A 345 -8.99 -6.58 -4.29
C SER A 345 -8.12 -5.50 -3.67
N SER A 346 -8.08 -4.32 -4.27
CA SER A 346 -7.40 -3.12 -3.75
C SER A 346 -5.89 -3.28 -3.66
N VAL A 347 -5.23 -3.37 -4.82
CA VAL A 347 -3.76 -3.36 -4.93
C VAL A 347 -3.22 -2.09 -4.29
N LEU A 348 -2.27 -2.21 -3.34
CA LEU A 348 -1.67 -1.05 -2.68
C LEU A 348 -0.16 -0.97 -2.80
N ASP A 349 0.51 -2.10 -2.76
CA ASP A 349 1.97 -2.12 -2.86
C ASP A 349 2.50 -3.31 -3.65
N LEU A 350 3.70 -3.13 -4.17
CA LEU A 350 4.46 -4.07 -4.99
C LEU A 350 5.93 -3.93 -4.63
N VAL A 351 6.58 -5.06 -4.35
CA VAL A 351 8.04 -5.14 -4.28
C VAL A 351 8.52 -6.35 -5.06
N PHE A 352 9.64 -6.21 -5.76
CA PHE A 352 10.37 -7.36 -6.28
C PHE A 352 11.27 -7.92 -5.19
N TYR A 353 11.32 -9.23 -5.08
CA TYR A 353 12.18 -9.88 -4.11
C TYR A 353 13.59 -10.11 -4.71
N ASP A 354 14.56 -9.39 -4.19
CA ASP A 354 15.98 -9.51 -4.53
C ASP A 354 16.83 -9.99 -3.34
N GLY A 355 16.19 -10.34 -2.22
CA GLY A 355 16.86 -10.83 -1.01
C GLY A 355 17.40 -12.25 -1.14
N GLU A 356 18.21 -12.65 -0.15
CA GLU A 356 18.86 -13.97 -0.12
C GLU A 356 18.32 -14.87 1.01
N GLN A 357 17.39 -14.39 1.82
CA GLN A 357 16.85 -15.16 2.94
C GLN A 357 15.84 -16.22 2.47
N PHE A 358 14.94 -15.87 1.54
CA PHE A 358 13.96 -16.80 1.01
C PHE A 358 14.62 -17.77 0.00
N PRO A 359 14.03 -18.94 -0.25
CA PRO A 359 14.50 -19.86 -1.29
C PRO A 359 14.73 -19.19 -2.65
N ALA A 360 15.69 -19.67 -3.41
CA ALA A 360 16.10 -19.07 -4.68
C ALA A 360 14.96 -18.90 -5.70
N GLU A 361 13.94 -19.75 -5.63
CA GLU A 361 12.75 -19.67 -6.49
C GLU A 361 11.91 -18.41 -6.33
N TYR A 362 12.12 -17.65 -5.25
CA TYR A 362 11.42 -16.37 -5.00
C TYR A 362 12.14 -15.16 -5.60
N ARG A 363 13.42 -15.32 -5.98
CA ARG A 363 14.21 -14.19 -6.50
C ARG A 363 13.69 -13.73 -7.86
N GLY A 364 13.47 -12.43 -7.97
CA GLY A 364 12.90 -11.80 -9.16
C GLY A 364 11.37 -11.84 -9.22
N ASP A 365 10.71 -12.58 -8.35
CA ASP A 365 9.26 -12.56 -8.25
C ASP A 365 8.76 -11.30 -7.54
N ALA A 366 7.50 -10.95 -7.80
CA ALA A 366 6.86 -9.82 -7.15
C ALA A 366 5.95 -10.25 -6.00
N PHE A 367 6.05 -9.58 -4.85
CA PHE A 367 5.04 -9.62 -3.80
C PHE A 367 4.13 -8.42 -3.92
N VAL A 368 2.81 -8.64 -3.83
CA VAL A 368 1.79 -7.60 -4.00
C VAL A 368 0.83 -7.62 -2.82
N ALA A 369 0.66 -6.45 -2.18
CA ALA A 369 -0.31 -6.26 -1.10
C ALA A 369 -1.69 -5.96 -1.68
N LEU A 370 -2.65 -6.86 -1.43
CA LEU A 370 -4.07 -6.71 -1.74
C LEU A 370 -4.79 -6.33 -0.45
N LYS A 371 -5.10 -5.04 -0.28
CA LYS A 371 -5.68 -4.51 0.96
C LYS A 371 -7.06 -5.09 1.28
N GLY A 372 -7.78 -5.52 0.27
CA GLY A 372 -9.12 -6.10 0.38
C GLY A 372 -10.25 -5.16 0.00
N SER A 373 -11.31 -5.78 -0.51
CA SER A 373 -12.47 -5.11 -1.10
C SER A 373 -13.32 -4.36 -0.07
N TRP A 374 -14.02 -3.34 -0.56
CA TRP A 374 -15.07 -2.64 0.18
C TRP A 374 -16.38 -2.54 -0.63
N ASN A 375 -16.35 -2.97 -1.88
CA ASN A 375 -17.39 -2.78 -2.89
C ASN A 375 -17.71 -4.09 -3.64
N ARG A 376 -17.74 -5.20 -2.92
CA ARG A 376 -18.17 -6.54 -3.38
C ARG A 376 -19.17 -7.13 -2.42
N SER A 377 -20.13 -7.90 -2.94
CA SER A 377 -21.06 -8.71 -2.14
C SER A 377 -20.36 -9.89 -1.47
N GLU A 378 -19.36 -10.45 -2.12
CA GLU A 378 -18.44 -11.45 -1.55
C GLU A 378 -17.04 -10.84 -1.47
N PRO A 379 -16.50 -10.60 -0.27
CA PRO A 379 -15.20 -9.98 -0.09
C PRO A 379 -14.06 -10.74 -0.76
N THR A 380 -12.99 -10.02 -1.12
CA THR A 380 -11.74 -10.59 -1.63
C THR A 380 -10.55 -9.72 -1.24
N GLY A 381 -9.32 -10.25 -1.42
CA GLY A 381 -8.10 -9.57 -1.02
C GLY A 381 -7.72 -9.84 0.42
N TYR A 382 -7.32 -8.82 1.21
CA TYR A 382 -6.83 -8.95 2.59
C TYR A 382 -5.65 -9.91 2.74
N LYS A 383 -4.72 -9.87 1.79
CA LYS A 383 -3.63 -10.84 1.64
C LYS A 383 -2.44 -10.25 0.92
N VAL A 384 -1.28 -10.87 1.06
CA VAL A 384 -0.14 -10.65 0.18
C VAL A 384 -0.07 -11.82 -0.80
N VAL A 385 0.10 -11.53 -2.07
CA VAL A 385 0.21 -12.54 -3.13
C VAL A 385 1.58 -12.49 -3.78
N ARG A 386 2.02 -13.63 -4.32
CA ARG A 386 3.21 -13.78 -5.15
C ARG A 386 2.80 -13.80 -6.61
N VAL A 387 3.44 -12.99 -7.42
CA VAL A 387 3.39 -13.06 -8.88
C VAL A 387 4.72 -13.61 -9.35
N ARG A 388 4.70 -14.77 -9.99
CA ARG A 388 5.92 -15.41 -10.50
C ARG A 388 6.39 -14.73 -11.78
N PHE A 389 7.69 -14.55 -11.86
CA PHE A 389 8.36 -13.98 -13.03
C PHE A 389 9.28 -15.01 -13.65
N LYS A 390 9.27 -15.06 -14.97
CA LYS A 390 10.19 -15.86 -15.77
C LYS A 390 10.80 -14.98 -16.85
N ASP A 391 12.12 -14.99 -16.96
CA ASP A 391 12.86 -14.17 -17.93
C ASP A 391 12.48 -12.67 -17.88
N GLY A 392 12.23 -12.15 -16.66
CA GLY A 392 11.83 -10.77 -16.40
C GLY A 392 10.38 -10.43 -16.78
N ARG A 393 9.53 -11.42 -17.05
CA ARG A 393 8.11 -11.27 -17.39
C ARG A 393 7.22 -12.03 -16.41
N PRO A 394 6.07 -11.47 -16.02
CA PRO A 394 5.12 -12.19 -15.18
C PRO A 394 4.45 -13.33 -15.95
N GLU A 395 4.19 -14.44 -15.27
CA GLU A 395 3.54 -15.63 -15.85
C GLU A 395 2.01 -15.50 -16.05
N GLY A 396 1.42 -14.31 -15.86
CA GLY A 396 -0.02 -14.07 -16.04
C GLY A 396 -0.92 -14.66 -14.95
N SER A 397 -0.35 -15.02 -13.80
CA SER A 397 -1.06 -15.59 -12.65
C SER A 397 -0.46 -15.10 -11.35
N TYR A 398 -1.19 -15.31 -10.24
CA TYR A 398 -0.69 -15.03 -8.90
C TYR A 398 -1.14 -16.11 -7.92
N GLU A 399 -0.45 -16.22 -6.79
CA GLU A 399 -0.75 -17.18 -5.73
C GLU A 399 -0.79 -16.51 -4.35
N ASN A 400 -1.63 -17.02 -3.45
CA ASN A 400 -1.69 -16.53 -2.07
C ASN A 400 -0.40 -16.87 -1.33
N PHE A 401 0.24 -15.88 -0.75
CA PHE A 401 1.50 -16.04 -0.02
C PHE A 401 1.37 -15.76 1.48
N VAL A 402 0.70 -14.68 1.87
CA VAL A 402 0.37 -14.35 3.25
C VAL A 402 -1.11 -14.04 3.36
N THR A 403 -1.81 -14.70 4.28
CA THR A 403 -3.26 -14.57 4.49
C THR A 403 -3.58 -14.45 5.98
N GLY A 404 -4.86 -14.57 6.37
CA GLY A 404 -5.28 -14.63 7.78
C GLY A 404 -5.64 -13.28 8.39
N PHE A 405 -5.50 -12.17 7.65
CA PHE A 405 -6.03 -10.87 8.08
C PHE A 405 -7.57 -10.84 8.09
N TRP A 406 -8.18 -11.57 7.18
CA TRP A 406 -9.62 -11.82 7.12
C TRP A 406 -9.93 -13.14 7.81
N VAL A 407 -10.68 -13.08 8.92
CA VAL A 407 -10.94 -14.25 9.79
C VAL A 407 -12.31 -14.86 9.60
N SER A 408 -13.32 -14.06 9.27
CA SER A 408 -14.71 -14.53 9.10
C SER A 408 -15.55 -13.55 8.28
N GLY A 409 -16.83 -13.88 8.04
CA GLY A 409 -17.78 -13.03 7.32
C GLY A 409 -17.76 -13.23 5.80
N GLN A 410 -18.77 -13.93 5.26
CA GLN A 410 -18.87 -14.25 3.82
C GLN A 410 -19.35 -13.05 2.96
N HIS A 411 -20.24 -12.22 3.49
CA HIS A 411 -20.79 -11.06 2.79
C HIS A 411 -20.17 -9.74 3.26
N ARG A 412 -19.55 -9.75 4.43
CA ARG A 412 -18.82 -8.64 4.99
C ARG A 412 -17.61 -9.20 5.73
N ALA A 413 -16.42 -8.94 5.21
CA ALA A 413 -15.20 -9.45 5.83
C ALA A 413 -15.02 -8.88 7.25
N GLU A 414 -14.74 -9.74 8.21
CA GLU A 414 -14.28 -9.39 9.55
C GLU A 414 -12.76 -9.52 9.58
N VAL A 415 -12.09 -8.41 9.81
CA VAL A 415 -10.63 -8.30 9.68
C VAL A 415 -10.02 -7.69 10.93
N TRP A 416 -8.86 -8.18 11.35
CA TRP A 416 -8.06 -7.53 12.39
C TRP A 416 -6.96 -6.65 11.80
N GLY A 417 -6.64 -6.82 10.52
CA GLY A 417 -5.62 -6.08 9.80
C GLY A 417 -5.87 -6.07 8.29
N ARG A 418 -5.14 -5.20 7.58
CA ARG A 418 -5.22 -5.07 6.11
C ARG A 418 -3.83 -4.74 5.55
N PRO A 419 -3.18 -5.64 4.79
CA PRO A 419 -1.85 -5.39 4.25
C PRO A 419 -1.87 -4.20 3.28
N ALA A 420 -0.92 -3.29 3.43
CA ALA A 420 -0.91 -2.02 2.72
C ALA A 420 0.45 -1.66 2.10
N ALA A 421 1.56 -1.98 2.77
CA ALA A 421 2.90 -1.68 2.26
C ALA A 421 3.84 -2.86 2.47
N LEU A 422 4.83 -2.97 1.60
CA LEU A 422 5.84 -4.03 1.60
C LEU A 422 7.23 -3.42 1.49
N ALA A 423 8.22 -4.05 2.12
CA ALA A 423 9.63 -3.72 1.91
C ALA A 423 10.51 -4.95 2.19
N VAL A 424 11.57 -5.11 1.41
CA VAL A 424 12.58 -6.15 1.65
C VAL A 424 13.69 -5.55 2.52
N MET A 425 13.98 -6.19 3.66
CA MET A 425 15.06 -5.83 4.56
C MET A 425 16.43 -6.27 4.00
N LYS A 426 17.52 -5.73 4.54
CA LYS A 426 18.87 -6.10 4.10
C LYS A 426 19.23 -7.55 4.37
N ASP A 427 18.62 -8.16 5.37
CA ASP A 427 18.79 -9.59 5.66
C ASP A 427 17.91 -10.50 4.77
N GLY A 428 17.12 -9.91 3.87
CA GLY A 428 16.20 -10.60 2.97
C GLY A 428 14.84 -10.94 3.57
N SER A 429 14.53 -10.56 4.81
CA SER A 429 13.17 -10.67 5.35
C SER A 429 12.23 -9.67 4.67
N LEU A 430 10.93 -9.99 4.63
CA LEU A 430 9.90 -9.12 4.05
C LEU A 430 9.10 -8.45 5.17
N LEU A 431 9.04 -7.12 5.16
CA LEU A 431 8.15 -6.35 6.00
C LEU A 431 6.79 -6.17 5.32
N ILE A 432 5.72 -6.28 6.11
CA ILE A 432 4.33 -6.10 5.68
C ILE A 432 3.67 -5.14 6.64
N ALA A 433 3.35 -3.93 6.19
CA ALA A 433 2.60 -2.98 7.00
C ALA A 433 1.09 -3.26 6.90
N ASP A 434 0.44 -3.29 8.05
CA ASP A 434 -1.00 -3.32 8.21
C ASP A 434 -1.48 -1.92 8.61
N ASP A 435 -2.14 -1.22 7.70
CA ASP A 435 -2.58 0.16 7.91
C ASP A 435 -3.83 0.29 8.78
N THR A 436 -4.46 -0.81 9.13
CA THR A 436 -5.67 -0.86 9.94
C THR A 436 -5.34 -1.22 11.38
N GLY A 437 -4.52 -2.24 11.60
CA GLY A 437 -4.06 -2.66 12.92
C GLY A 437 -2.84 -1.87 13.43
N GLY A 438 -2.20 -1.04 12.58
CA GLY A 438 -1.03 -0.25 12.97
C GLY A 438 0.20 -1.08 13.28
N THR A 439 0.31 -2.26 12.69
CA THR A 439 1.40 -3.21 12.90
C THR A 439 2.24 -3.37 11.64
N ILE A 440 3.54 -3.43 11.78
CA ILE A 440 4.43 -3.94 10.72
C ILE A 440 4.82 -5.35 11.13
N TRP A 441 4.56 -6.29 10.24
CA TRP A 441 4.93 -7.69 10.37
C TRP A 441 6.24 -7.95 9.65
N ARG A 442 7.12 -8.74 10.27
CA ARG A 442 8.33 -9.25 9.64
C ARG A 442 8.12 -10.72 9.28
N LEU A 443 8.26 -11.02 8.00
CA LEU A 443 8.20 -12.36 7.45
C LEU A 443 9.63 -12.85 7.21
N SER A 444 10.01 -13.93 7.88
CA SER A 444 11.33 -14.55 7.75
C SER A 444 11.20 -16.00 7.31
N TYR A 445 12.14 -16.47 6.51
CA TYR A 445 12.24 -17.88 6.15
C TYR A 445 13.21 -18.61 7.09
N THR A 446 12.71 -19.64 7.74
CA THR A 446 13.46 -20.46 8.71
C THR A 446 13.50 -21.94 8.29
N GLY A 447 12.93 -22.25 7.14
CA GLY A 447 12.96 -23.60 6.57
C GLY A 447 14.33 -24.01 6.01
N PRO A 448 14.47 -25.24 5.50
CA PRO A 448 15.71 -25.69 4.87
C PRO A 448 16.05 -24.82 3.66
N LYS A 449 17.25 -24.26 3.64
CA LYS A 449 17.77 -23.60 2.44
C LYS A 449 18.16 -24.68 1.44
N ASP A 450 17.35 -24.80 0.38
CA ASP A 450 17.58 -25.55 -0.85
C ASP A 450 17.94 -27.05 -0.74
N ARG A 451 17.01 -27.89 -1.11
CA ARG A 451 17.37 -29.05 -1.94
C ARG A 451 17.64 -28.52 -3.35
N ALA A 452 18.80 -27.93 -3.58
CA ALA A 452 19.29 -27.67 -4.92
C ALA A 452 19.42 -29.02 -5.61
N SER A 453 18.54 -29.25 -6.64
CA SER A 453 18.74 -30.14 -7.76
C SER A 453 19.34 -31.55 -7.51
N ASP A 454 18.57 -32.46 -6.91
CA ASP A 454 18.73 -33.90 -7.18
C ASP A 454 17.85 -34.35 -8.35
N ARG A 455 17.68 -33.51 -9.35
CA ARG A 455 16.98 -33.86 -10.60
C ARG A 455 17.89 -33.74 -11.82
N GLU A 456 19.09 -34.35 -11.76
CA GLU A 456 19.86 -34.71 -12.96
C GLU A 456 20.94 -35.67 -12.56
N THR A 457 20.64 -36.95 -12.44
CA THR A 457 21.53 -38.08 -12.80
C THR A 457 20.76 -39.38 -12.68
N THR A 458 19.83 -39.57 -13.62
CA THR A 458 19.45 -40.94 -14.02
C THR A 458 19.53 -41.00 -15.54
N THR A 459 20.73 -40.78 -16.06
CA THR A 459 21.08 -41.19 -17.41
C THR A 459 21.55 -42.63 -17.36
N GLY A 460 20.74 -43.48 -17.95
CA GLY A 460 21.11 -44.61 -18.79
C GLY A 460 22.36 -45.41 -18.42
N ALA A 461 22.14 -46.55 -17.81
CA ALA A 461 22.97 -47.71 -18.05
C ALA A 461 22.12 -48.75 -18.81
N THR A 462 22.14 -48.63 -20.11
CA THR A 462 21.79 -49.73 -21.01
C THR A 462 22.92 -50.73 -20.92
N GLN A 463 22.66 -51.91 -20.38
CA GLN A 463 23.46 -53.10 -20.63
C GLN A 463 22.69 -54.05 -21.55
N ARG A 464 23.36 -54.38 -22.61
CA ARG A 464 23.26 -55.47 -23.58
C ARG A 464 22.20 -56.54 -23.34
#